data_1e1b2ddebb158f34bd1a01f3e349b4a8
#
_entry.id   1e1b2ddebb158f34bd1a01f3e349b4a8
#
_cell.length_a   1.000
_cell.length_b   1.000
_cell.length_c   1.000
_cell.angle_alpha   90.00
_cell.angle_beta   90.00
_cell.angle_gamma   90.00
#
_symmetry.space_group_name_H-M   'P 1'
#
loop_
_entity.id
_entity.type
_entity.pdbx_description
1 polymer ?
#
loop_
_entity_poly.entity_id
_entity_poly.type
_entity_poly.pdbx_seq_one_letter_code
_entity_poly.pdbx_strand_id
1 'polypeptide(L)'
;ASESLNERFGRKITLHNDTFEEVRLNDRYENIFMTHVLEHLNDPVSVLKKVREEWLADEGRFFLVCPNANAPSRQLAVRMGIVSHNAAVTDGEREHGHNITYSFDTLERDARAAGFRIKNRAGIFFKPLANFQWDKLFNTDIVSEDYVEACYDIGQIYPDLCSSIFLLCEP
;
A
#
# COMPACT_ATOMS: atom_id res chain seq x y z
N ALA A 1 0.75 1.97 24.59
CA ALA A 1 1.04 1.26 23.31
C ALA A 1 2.55 1.14 23.04
N SER A 2 3.33 2.24 23.10
CA SER A 2 4.79 2.19 22.85
C SER A 2 5.57 1.34 23.85
N GLU A 3 5.24 1.42 25.15
CA GLU A 3 5.88 0.61 26.20
C GLU A 3 5.70 -0.88 25.97
N SER A 4 4.48 -1.32 25.66
CA SER A 4 4.17 -2.72 25.36
C SER A 4 4.90 -3.23 24.11
N LEU A 5 5.07 -2.38 23.09
CA LEU A 5 5.85 -2.72 21.90
C LEU A 5 7.35 -2.78 22.19
N ASN A 6 7.86 -1.85 22.99
CA ASN A 6 9.27 -1.82 23.38
C ASN A 6 9.64 -3.07 24.20
N GLU A 7 8.79 -3.47 25.14
CA GLU A 7 8.97 -4.71 25.91
C GLU A 7 8.95 -5.95 25.00
N ARG A 8 7.98 -6.01 24.08
CA ARG A 8 7.80 -7.16 23.19
C ARG A 8 8.96 -7.34 22.19
N PHE A 9 9.50 -6.26 21.66
CA PHE A 9 10.52 -6.31 20.60
C PHE A 9 11.93 -5.98 21.09
N GLY A 10 12.12 -5.63 22.37
CA GLY A 10 13.41 -5.26 22.93
C GLY A 10 14.07 -4.06 22.24
N ARG A 11 13.27 -3.20 21.60
CA ARG A 11 13.71 -2.03 20.83
C ARG A 11 12.98 -0.78 21.29
N LYS A 12 13.65 0.35 21.18
CA LYS A 12 13.02 1.64 21.43
C LYS A 12 12.15 2.02 20.22
N ILE A 13 10.83 2.02 20.43
CA ILE A 13 9.84 2.49 19.45
C ILE A 13 9.27 3.81 19.95
N THR A 14 9.30 4.83 19.11
CA THR A 14 8.66 6.12 19.37
C THR A 14 7.35 6.17 18.60
N LEU A 15 6.25 6.49 19.29
CA LEU A 15 4.95 6.73 18.67
C LEU A 15 4.68 8.23 18.63
N HIS A 16 4.34 8.73 17.46
CA HIS A 16 3.81 10.07 17.24
C HIS A 16 2.30 9.98 17.09
N ASN A 17 1.56 10.79 17.86
CA ASN A 17 0.10 10.81 17.82
C ASN A 17 -0.40 12.08 17.14
N ASP A 18 0.18 12.36 15.99
CA ASP A 18 -0.10 13.53 15.16
C ASP A 18 -0.60 13.09 13.78
N THR A 19 -1.21 14.00 13.03
CA THR A 19 -1.49 13.74 11.61
C THR A 19 -0.22 13.85 10.77
N PHE A 20 -0.23 13.31 9.56
CA PHE A 20 0.92 13.43 8.64
C PHE A 20 1.24 14.86 8.27
N GLU A 21 0.24 15.74 8.27
CA GLU A 21 0.37 17.16 8.00
C GLU A 21 1.04 17.91 9.16
N GLU A 22 0.75 17.51 10.39
CA GLU A 22 1.14 18.22 11.61
C GLU A 22 2.44 17.70 12.23
N VAL A 23 2.71 16.39 12.08
CA VAL A 23 3.89 15.76 12.71
C VAL A 23 5.19 16.47 12.29
N ARG A 24 6.05 16.69 13.26
CA ARG A 24 7.40 17.23 13.08
C ARG A 24 8.40 16.21 13.60
N LEU A 25 9.25 15.73 12.69
CA LEU A 25 10.36 14.85 13.03
C LEU A 25 11.65 15.65 13.01
N ASN A 26 12.51 15.44 13.99
CA ASN A 26 13.78 16.17 14.08
C ASN A 26 14.89 15.49 13.27
N ASP A 27 14.72 14.21 12.97
CA ASP A 27 15.70 13.38 12.27
C ASP A 27 15.20 13.02 10.88
N ARG A 28 16.15 12.78 9.96
CA ARG A 28 15.91 12.16 8.68
C ARG A 28 16.21 10.67 8.76
N TYR A 29 15.46 9.87 8.02
CA TYR A 29 15.52 8.42 8.08
C TYR A 29 16.05 7.85 6.78
N GLU A 30 16.93 6.86 6.87
CA GLU A 30 17.45 6.13 5.71
C GLU A 30 16.40 5.26 5.04
N ASN A 31 15.43 4.76 5.81
CA ASN A 31 14.36 3.91 5.30
C ASN A 31 13.01 4.36 5.87
N ILE A 32 12.08 4.66 5.00
CA ILE A 32 10.70 5.00 5.37
C ILE A 32 9.75 4.02 4.68
N PHE A 33 8.80 3.48 5.42
CA PHE A 33 7.76 2.59 4.93
C PHE A 33 6.40 3.25 5.09
N MET A 34 5.64 3.32 4.01
CA MET A 34 4.25 3.78 4.00
C MET A 34 3.40 2.70 3.32
N THR A 35 2.67 1.94 4.12
CA THR A 35 1.90 0.79 3.65
C THR A 35 0.43 0.98 3.96
N HIS A 36 -0.40 1.01 2.93
CA HIS A 36 -1.84 1.21 3.04
C HIS A 36 -2.21 2.45 3.87
N VAL A 37 -1.60 3.58 3.51
CA VAL A 37 -1.81 4.89 4.14
C VAL A 37 -2.20 5.93 3.10
N LEU A 38 -1.53 5.93 1.94
CA LEU A 38 -1.67 7.00 0.94
C LEU A 38 -3.11 7.11 0.41
N GLU A 39 -3.83 5.99 0.32
CA GLU A 39 -5.22 5.93 -0.11
C GLU A 39 -6.21 6.64 0.83
N HIS A 40 -5.80 6.89 2.08
CA HIS A 40 -6.61 7.59 3.08
C HIS A 40 -6.39 9.11 3.09
N LEU A 41 -5.34 9.60 2.43
CA LEU A 41 -4.98 11.01 2.48
C LEU A 41 -5.84 11.86 1.53
N ASN A 42 -6.14 13.09 1.94
CA ASN A 42 -6.86 14.05 1.11
C ASN A 42 -5.94 14.71 0.08
N ASP A 43 -4.70 14.97 0.46
CA ASP A 43 -3.65 15.52 -0.43
C ASP A 43 -2.39 14.65 -0.36
N PRO A 44 -2.39 13.51 -1.08
CA PRO A 44 -1.28 12.56 -1.06
C PRO A 44 0.03 13.15 -1.58
N VAL A 45 -0.02 14.04 -2.58
CA VAL A 45 1.19 14.61 -3.17
C VAL A 45 1.91 15.52 -2.18
N SER A 46 1.18 16.33 -1.40
CA SER A 46 1.78 17.19 -0.37
C SER A 46 2.42 16.37 0.75
N VAL A 47 1.79 15.27 1.18
CA VAL A 47 2.39 14.37 2.18
C VAL A 47 3.63 13.67 1.62
N LEU A 48 3.58 13.19 0.37
CA LEU A 48 4.74 12.59 -0.29
C LEU A 48 5.92 13.60 -0.42
N LYS A 49 5.64 14.87 -0.74
CA LYS A 49 6.67 15.93 -0.74
C LYS A 49 7.29 16.10 0.64
N LYS A 50 6.47 16.14 1.68
CA LYS A 50 6.94 16.26 3.06
C LYS A 50 7.81 15.06 3.46
N VAL A 51 7.41 13.84 3.11
CA VAL A 51 8.23 12.63 3.30
C VAL A 51 9.60 12.79 2.66
N ARG A 52 9.64 13.25 1.40
CA ARG A 52 10.89 13.42 0.65
C ARG A 52 11.76 14.53 1.22
N GLU A 53 11.19 15.69 1.52
CA GLU A 53 11.92 16.91 1.84
C GLU A 53 12.31 17.00 3.31
N GLU A 54 11.46 16.52 4.21
CA GLU A 54 11.64 16.69 5.65
C GLU A 54 12.12 15.41 6.35
N TRP A 55 11.67 14.22 5.90
CA TRP A 55 11.87 13.00 6.65
C TRP A 55 12.87 12.02 6.04
N LEU A 56 12.99 11.97 4.72
CA LEU A 56 13.88 11.02 4.05
C LEU A 56 15.31 11.61 3.97
N ALA A 57 16.31 10.79 4.30
CA ALA A 57 17.72 11.14 4.12
C ALA A 57 18.06 11.26 2.61
N ASP A 58 19.13 12.00 2.28
CA ASP A 58 19.49 12.30 0.89
C ASP A 58 19.80 11.03 0.04
N GLU A 59 20.27 9.95 0.66
CA GLU A 59 20.46 8.63 0.04
C GLU A 59 19.44 7.61 0.57
N GLY A 60 18.33 8.09 1.15
CA GLY A 60 17.31 7.26 1.77
C GLY A 60 16.45 6.52 0.76
N ARG A 61 15.72 5.53 1.26
CA ARG A 61 14.79 4.70 0.50
C ARG A 61 13.39 4.82 1.06
N PHE A 62 12.44 5.09 0.18
CA PHE A 62 11.03 5.16 0.53
C PHE A 62 10.28 3.98 -0.09
N PHE A 63 9.66 3.18 0.75
CA PHE A 63 8.90 1.98 0.41
C PHE A 63 7.41 2.32 0.48
N LEU A 64 6.77 2.46 -0.68
CA LEU A 64 5.39 2.86 -0.79
C LEU A 64 4.52 1.70 -1.29
N VAL A 65 3.49 1.34 -0.53
CA VAL A 65 2.55 0.27 -0.87
C VAL A 65 1.12 0.78 -0.78
N CYS A 66 0.34 0.53 -1.83
CA CYS A 66 -1.09 0.86 -1.89
C CYS A 66 -1.92 -0.32 -2.43
N PRO A 67 -3.23 -0.39 -2.12
CA PRO A 67 -4.15 -1.30 -2.79
C PRO A 67 -4.18 -1.03 -4.29
N ASN A 68 -4.32 -2.09 -5.10
CA ASN A 68 -4.27 -2.00 -6.54
C ASN A 68 -5.67 -1.93 -7.18
N ALA A 69 -5.94 -0.87 -7.91
CA ALA A 69 -7.14 -0.73 -8.74
C ALA A 69 -7.30 -1.84 -9.79
N ASN A 70 -6.19 -2.44 -10.25
CA ASN A 70 -6.19 -3.49 -11.26
C ASN A 70 -6.14 -4.90 -10.68
N ALA A 71 -6.32 -5.07 -9.37
CA ALA A 71 -6.41 -6.38 -8.74
C ALA A 71 -7.50 -7.24 -9.39
N PRO A 72 -7.27 -8.56 -9.63
CA PRO A 72 -8.21 -9.42 -10.34
C PRO A 72 -9.60 -9.46 -9.69
N SER A 73 -9.67 -9.52 -8.36
CA SER A 73 -10.94 -9.48 -7.64
C SER A 73 -11.74 -8.20 -7.93
N ARG A 74 -11.05 -7.07 -8.10
CA ARG A 74 -11.68 -5.79 -8.42
C ARG A 74 -12.14 -5.75 -9.88
N GLN A 75 -11.31 -6.22 -10.81
CA GLN A 75 -11.70 -6.31 -12.20
C GLN A 75 -12.93 -7.24 -12.40
N LEU A 76 -12.98 -8.35 -11.67
CA LEU A 76 -14.16 -9.22 -11.66
C LEU A 76 -15.39 -8.48 -11.13
N ALA A 77 -15.28 -7.73 -10.02
CA ALA A 77 -16.38 -6.95 -9.48
C ALA A 77 -16.90 -5.90 -10.47
N VAL A 78 -16.01 -5.27 -11.26
CA VAL A 78 -16.40 -4.35 -12.34
C VAL A 78 -17.17 -5.09 -13.43
N ARG A 79 -16.67 -6.25 -13.88
CA ARG A 79 -17.35 -7.08 -14.92
C ARG A 79 -18.69 -7.63 -14.45
N MET A 80 -18.86 -7.84 -13.16
CA MET A 80 -20.12 -8.24 -12.54
C MET A 80 -21.09 -7.07 -12.31
N GLY A 81 -20.68 -5.83 -12.58
CA GLY A 81 -21.49 -4.63 -12.34
C GLY A 81 -21.61 -4.22 -10.87
N ILE A 82 -20.79 -4.81 -9.98
CA ILE A 82 -20.76 -4.48 -8.55
C ILE A 82 -20.01 -3.16 -8.29
N VAL A 83 -18.98 -2.90 -9.09
CA VAL A 83 -18.16 -1.69 -9.04
C VAL A 83 -18.21 -1.01 -10.40
N SER A 84 -18.34 0.30 -10.45
CA SER A 84 -18.53 1.05 -11.71
C SER A 84 -17.30 1.04 -12.62
N HIS A 85 -16.10 1.13 -12.04
CA HIS A 85 -14.81 1.05 -12.75
C HIS A 85 -13.67 0.74 -11.76
N ASN A 86 -12.52 0.32 -12.29
CA ASN A 86 -11.39 -0.15 -11.46
C ASN A 86 -10.90 0.86 -10.41
N ALA A 87 -10.92 2.15 -10.72
CA ALA A 87 -10.48 3.21 -9.80
C ALA A 87 -11.61 3.79 -8.91
N ALA A 88 -12.83 3.24 -8.98
CA ALA A 88 -13.92 3.70 -8.14
C ALA A 88 -13.65 3.35 -6.67
N VAL A 89 -13.87 4.29 -5.77
CA VAL A 89 -13.88 4.01 -4.34
C VAL A 89 -15.28 3.50 -3.98
N THR A 90 -15.38 2.28 -3.48
CA THR A 90 -16.63 1.64 -3.07
C THR A 90 -17.12 2.18 -1.72
N ASP A 91 -18.40 1.97 -1.39
CA ASP A 91 -18.94 2.40 -0.09
C ASP A 91 -18.19 1.72 1.08
N GLY A 92 -17.90 0.42 0.97
CA GLY A 92 -17.10 -0.27 1.99
C GLY A 92 -15.68 0.29 2.14
N GLU A 93 -15.03 0.71 1.05
CA GLU A 93 -13.73 1.38 1.13
C GLU A 93 -13.84 2.76 1.77
N ARG A 94 -14.91 3.52 1.47
CA ARG A 94 -15.19 4.81 2.13
C ARG A 94 -15.41 4.66 3.63
N GLU A 95 -16.14 3.64 4.05
CA GLU A 95 -16.35 3.32 5.47
C GLU A 95 -15.02 3.01 6.18
N HIS A 96 -14.02 2.49 5.44
CA HIS A 96 -12.64 2.30 5.94
C HIS A 96 -11.76 3.54 5.73
N GLY A 97 -12.31 4.66 5.26
CA GLY A 97 -11.61 5.93 5.11
C GLY A 97 -10.78 6.06 3.83
N HIS A 98 -10.98 5.20 2.82
CA HIS A 98 -10.30 5.36 1.53
C HIS A 98 -10.88 6.52 0.73
N ASN A 99 -10.02 7.37 0.21
CA ASN A 99 -10.36 8.49 -0.66
C ASN A 99 -9.96 8.22 -2.12
N ILE A 100 -8.96 7.39 -2.34
CA ILE A 100 -8.36 7.13 -3.65
C ILE A 100 -8.10 5.62 -3.80
N THR A 101 -8.22 5.12 -5.04
CA THR A 101 -7.75 3.78 -5.42
C THR A 101 -6.65 3.93 -6.47
N TYR A 102 -5.47 3.37 -6.22
CA TYR A 102 -4.29 3.53 -7.06
C TYR A 102 -4.11 2.39 -8.07
N SER A 103 -3.69 2.73 -9.29
CA SER A 103 -2.96 1.85 -10.21
C SER A 103 -1.48 2.22 -10.19
N PHE A 104 -0.60 1.43 -10.82
CA PHE A 104 0.81 1.83 -10.95
C PHE A 104 0.95 3.20 -11.59
N ASP A 105 0.24 3.49 -12.67
CA ASP A 105 0.35 4.76 -13.37
C ASP A 105 -0.01 5.96 -12.49
N THR A 106 -1.08 5.84 -11.70
CA THR A 106 -1.50 6.94 -10.83
C THR A 106 -0.61 7.07 -9.60
N LEU A 107 -0.13 5.96 -9.05
CA LEU A 107 0.82 5.97 -7.94
C LEU A 107 2.17 6.55 -8.35
N GLU A 108 2.70 6.13 -9.50
CA GLU A 108 3.94 6.70 -10.06
C GLU A 108 3.80 8.18 -10.39
N ARG A 109 2.66 8.58 -10.96
CA ARG A 109 2.39 10.01 -11.24
C ARG A 109 2.52 10.84 -9.97
N ASP A 110 1.89 10.43 -8.88
CA ASP A 110 1.86 11.19 -7.63
C ASP A 110 3.23 11.17 -6.94
N ALA A 111 3.93 10.03 -6.97
CA ALA A 111 5.31 9.94 -6.47
C ALA A 111 6.27 10.85 -7.25
N ARG A 112 6.17 10.87 -8.59
CA ARG A 112 6.98 11.77 -9.44
C ARG A 112 6.61 13.24 -9.24
N ALA A 113 5.32 13.56 -9.07
CA ALA A 113 4.86 14.92 -8.78
C ALA A 113 5.39 15.44 -7.43
N ALA A 114 5.66 14.52 -6.49
CA ALA A 114 6.34 14.81 -5.23
C ALA A 114 7.87 14.90 -5.35
N GLY A 115 8.44 14.65 -6.54
CA GLY A 115 9.87 14.74 -6.81
C GLY A 115 10.66 13.45 -6.61
N PHE A 116 10.01 12.33 -6.31
CA PHE A 116 10.69 11.04 -6.17
C PHE A 116 11.16 10.47 -7.52
N ARG A 117 12.32 9.80 -7.49
CA ARG A 117 12.75 8.88 -8.54
C ARG A 117 12.30 7.46 -8.19
N ILE A 118 11.61 6.80 -9.11
CA ILE A 118 11.17 5.42 -8.94
C ILE A 118 12.30 4.51 -9.35
N LYS A 119 12.82 3.74 -8.39
CA LYS A 119 13.91 2.80 -8.57
C LYS A 119 13.42 1.42 -9.01
N ASN A 120 12.32 0.98 -8.40
CA ASN A 120 11.71 -0.31 -8.70
C ASN A 120 10.22 -0.27 -8.45
N ARG A 121 9.50 -1.15 -9.14
CA ARG A 121 8.09 -1.42 -8.90
C ARG A 121 7.87 -2.94 -8.84
N ALA A 122 6.97 -3.37 -7.98
CA ALA A 122 6.59 -4.77 -7.83
C ALA A 122 5.14 -4.91 -7.40
N GLY A 123 4.56 -6.06 -7.66
CA GLY A 123 3.28 -6.44 -7.14
C GLY A 123 3.42 -7.24 -5.85
N ILE A 124 2.43 -7.12 -4.99
CA ILE A 124 2.36 -7.89 -3.76
C ILE A 124 1.14 -8.77 -3.82
N PHE A 125 1.35 -10.06 -3.97
CA PHE A 125 0.40 -11.14 -3.92
C PHE A 125 -0.73 -11.07 -4.96
N PHE A 126 -0.70 -11.99 -5.94
CA PHE A 126 -1.81 -12.20 -6.85
C PHE A 126 -2.99 -12.80 -6.11
N LYS A 127 -4.10 -12.05 -6.02
CA LYS A 127 -5.28 -12.45 -5.25
C LYS A 127 -6.54 -12.37 -6.11
N PRO A 128 -7.03 -13.48 -6.67
CA PRO A 128 -8.18 -13.48 -7.56
C PRO A 128 -9.52 -13.26 -6.84
N LEU A 129 -9.56 -13.47 -5.52
CA LEU A 129 -10.76 -13.36 -4.71
C LEU A 129 -10.71 -12.15 -3.77
N ALA A 130 -11.87 -11.63 -3.39
CA ALA A 130 -11.99 -10.58 -2.38
C ALA A 130 -11.67 -11.13 -0.97
N ASN A 131 -11.33 -10.25 -0.02
CA ASN A 131 -10.95 -10.63 1.35
C ASN A 131 -11.99 -11.56 2.00
N PHE A 132 -13.28 -11.19 1.96
CA PHE A 132 -14.34 -11.97 2.58
C PHE A 132 -14.52 -13.37 1.95
N GLN A 133 -14.09 -13.57 0.70
CA GLN A 133 -14.08 -14.87 0.02
C GLN A 133 -12.89 -15.69 0.50
N TRP A 134 -11.71 -15.08 0.62
CA TRP A 134 -10.52 -15.71 1.19
C TRP A 134 -10.76 -16.15 2.63
N ASP A 135 -11.34 -15.30 3.47
CA ASP A 135 -11.64 -15.64 4.89
C ASP A 135 -12.52 -16.90 5.00
N LYS A 136 -13.44 -17.08 4.06
CA LYS A 136 -14.25 -18.30 4.02
C LYS A 136 -13.47 -19.52 3.55
N LEU A 137 -12.58 -19.37 2.58
CA LEU A 137 -11.82 -20.47 2.00
C LEU A 137 -10.68 -20.96 2.90
N PHE A 138 -10.04 -20.07 3.66
CA PHE A 138 -9.01 -20.44 4.63
C PHE A 138 -9.52 -21.36 5.77
N ASN A 139 -10.83 -21.41 5.99
CA ASN A 139 -11.44 -22.35 6.92
C ASN A 139 -11.83 -23.69 6.27
N THR A 140 -11.34 -23.96 5.07
CA THR A 140 -11.60 -25.19 4.30
C THR A 140 -10.29 -25.75 3.75
N ASP A 141 -10.31 -27.00 3.28
CA ASP A 141 -9.15 -27.64 2.64
C ASP A 141 -8.97 -27.23 1.15
N ILE A 142 -9.71 -26.22 0.68
CA ILE A 142 -9.67 -25.80 -0.75
C ILE A 142 -8.41 -25.01 -1.06
N VAL A 143 -7.91 -24.22 -0.10
CA VAL A 143 -6.71 -23.37 -0.25
C VAL A 143 -5.59 -23.98 0.58
N SER A 144 -4.64 -24.65 -0.08
CA SER A 144 -3.42 -25.17 0.53
C SER A 144 -2.31 -24.11 0.60
N GLU A 145 -1.25 -24.40 1.35
CA GLU A 145 -0.03 -23.57 1.36
C GLU A 145 0.56 -23.47 -0.04
N ASP A 146 0.63 -24.55 -0.80
CA ASP A 146 1.12 -24.56 -2.19
C ASP A 146 0.31 -23.62 -3.10
N TYR A 147 -1.01 -23.51 -2.88
CA TYR A 147 -1.85 -22.57 -3.63
C TYR A 147 -1.48 -21.12 -3.30
N VAL A 148 -1.20 -20.83 -2.03
CA VAL A 148 -0.78 -19.48 -1.60
C VAL A 148 0.58 -19.13 -2.16
N GLU A 149 1.54 -20.06 -2.15
CA GLU A 149 2.85 -19.88 -2.78
C GLU A 149 2.74 -19.67 -4.29
N ALA A 150 1.91 -20.46 -4.97
CA ALA A 150 1.66 -20.27 -6.40
C ALA A 150 1.04 -18.88 -6.70
N CYS A 151 0.16 -18.37 -5.86
CA CYS A 151 -0.33 -16.98 -5.97
C CYS A 151 0.78 -15.95 -5.81
N TYR A 152 1.73 -16.19 -4.91
CA TYR A 152 2.89 -15.32 -4.75
C TYR A 152 3.77 -15.34 -6.02
N ASP A 153 4.09 -16.52 -6.54
CA ASP A 153 4.92 -16.68 -7.75
C ASP A 153 4.29 -16.03 -8.99
N ILE A 154 2.97 -16.23 -9.17
CA ILE A 154 2.23 -15.54 -10.24
C ILE A 154 2.31 -14.03 -10.08
N GLY A 155 2.29 -13.52 -8.86
CA GLY A 155 2.43 -12.10 -8.58
C GLY A 155 3.79 -11.53 -9.01
N GLN A 156 4.86 -12.33 -8.97
CA GLN A 156 6.17 -11.92 -9.48
C GLN A 156 6.20 -11.81 -11.02
N ILE A 157 5.39 -12.61 -11.71
CA ILE A 157 5.29 -12.60 -13.17
C ILE A 157 4.36 -11.46 -13.65
N TYR A 158 3.26 -11.23 -12.92
CA TYR A 158 2.21 -10.28 -13.29
C TYR A 158 1.99 -9.23 -12.18
N PRO A 159 2.96 -8.35 -11.91
CA PRO A 159 2.88 -7.38 -10.81
C PRO A 159 1.68 -6.45 -10.91
N ASP A 160 1.24 -6.10 -12.13
CA ASP A 160 0.07 -5.24 -12.37
C ASP A 160 -1.26 -5.88 -11.92
N LEU A 161 -1.28 -7.20 -11.73
CA LEU A 161 -2.45 -7.96 -11.30
C LEU A 161 -2.39 -8.37 -9.82
N CYS A 162 -1.44 -7.87 -9.05
CA CYS A 162 -1.38 -8.12 -7.62
C CYS A 162 -2.43 -7.33 -6.84
N SER A 163 -2.72 -7.78 -5.62
CA SER A 163 -3.69 -7.11 -4.75
C SER A 163 -3.21 -5.75 -4.26
N SER A 164 -1.90 -5.62 -4.06
CA SER A 164 -1.25 -4.35 -3.75
C SER A 164 -0.11 -4.09 -4.73
N ILE A 165 0.20 -2.83 -4.92
CA ILE A 165 1.31 -2.33 -5.74
C ILE A 165 2.34 -1.67 -4.85
N PHE A 166 3.60 -1.86 -5.20
CA PHE A 166 4.77 -1.40 -4.46
C PHE A 166 5.66 -0.55 -5.35
N LEU A 167 6.12 0.57 -4.81
CA LEU A 167 7.20 1.38 -5.38
C LEU A 167 8.36 1.50 -4.39
N LEU A 168 9.57 1.28 -4.88
CA LEU A 168 10.80 1.72 -4.22
C LEU A 168 11.18 3.08 -4.82
N CYS A 169 11.19 4.09 -3.98
CA CYS A 169 11.48 5.46 -4.37
C CYS A 169 12.77 5.97 -3.71
N GLU A 170 13.49 6.83 -4.43
CA GLU A 170 14.66 7.57 -3.96
C GLU A 170 14.36 9.08 -4.07
N PRO A 171 15.00 9.95 -3.27
CA PRO A 171 14.84 11.41 -3.33
C PRO A 171 15.06 12.04 -4.69
#